data_a3fdfd6064834f4487fefaf62ea14b91
#
_entry.id   a3fdfd6064834f4487fefaf62ea14b91
#
_cell.length_a   1.000
_cell.length_b   1.000
_cell.length_c   1.000
_cell.angle_alpha   90.00
_cell.angle_beta   90.00
_cell.angle_gamma   90.00
#
_symmetry.space_group_name_H-M   'P 1'
#
loop_
_entity.id
_entity.type
_entity.pdbx_description
1 polymer ?
#
loop_
_entity_poly.entity_id
_entity_poly.type
_entity_poly.pdbx_seq_one_letter_code
_entity_poly.pdbx_strand_id
1 'polypeptide(L)'
;LVLNYQYQGQSEVASQDLEQLRQNLQELDVLENRLLDLSWFLDFYDHFWLEEDPADGESRYHLRASQLDLLDLASLLPQTKTFCISATLSISKRVNLADLLGFEDFTMDELPSRRSQQQEIFLLEDLPDLVELDLAEQAAFLADFIEECLVLDQPILLLFTSKALLASLSSLLDEKGLGHLAQYRDGSEMVVKKRFERGESQLLLATGAFWEGVDFASQEQIIQVIPRLPFDNPRDSLVKKINHVLREEG
;
A
#
# COMPACT_ATOMS: atom_id res chain seq x y z
N LEU A 1 26.87 -39.46 7.79
CA LEU A 1 28.13 -40.24 7.59
C LEU A 1 29.27 -39.44 8.21
N VAL A 2 29.64 -39.78 9.50
CA VAL A 2 30.79 -39.17 10.15
C VAL A 2 32.01 -39.96 9.72
N LEU A 3 32.80 -39.39 8.84
CA LEU A 3 34.12 -39.94 8.50
C LEU A 3 35.11 -39.47 9.56
N ASN A 4 35.49 -40.40 10.48
CA ASN A 4 36.60 -40.18 11.39
C ASN A 4 37.90 -40.41 10.58
N TYR A 5 38.58 -39.34 10.19
CA TYR A 5 39.93 -39.37 9.71
C TYR A 5 40.89 -39.23 10.92
N GLN A 6 41.63 -40.30 11.25
CA GLN A 6 42.80 -40.22 12.13
C GLN A 6 44.00 -39.80 11.27
N TYR A 7 44.36 -38.50 11.35
CA TYR A 7 45.63 -38.02 10.82
C TYR A 7 46.66 -37.87 11.92
N GLN A 8 47.70 -38.67 11.87
CA GLN A 8 48.88 -38.47 12.72
C GLN A 8 49.71 -37.32 12.12
N GLY A 9 49.78 -36.18 12.77
CA GLY A 9 50.78 -35.16 12.55
C GLY A 9 50.40 -33.86 11.81
N GLN A 10 49.12 -33.57 11.55
CA GLN A 10 48.68 -32.30 10.93
C GLN A 10 47.36 -31.80 11.52
N SER A 11 47.40 -31.30 12.76
CA SER A 11 46.16 -30.87 13.43
C SER A 11 45.58 -29.55 12.88
N GLU A 12 46.38 -28.71 12.25
CA GLU A 12 45.91 -27.43 11.66
C GLU A 12 45.22 -27.63 10.34
N VAL A 13 45.72 -28.47 9.45
CA VAL A 13 45.10 -28.74 8.15
C VAL A 13 43.77 -29.47 8.33
N ALA A 14 43.70 -30.41 9.26
CA ALA A 14 42.45 -31.12 9.57
C ALA A 14 41.35 -30.19 10.15
N SER A 15 41.73 -29.17 10.91
CA SER A 15 40.76 -28.18 11.43
C SER A 15 40.25 -27.21 10.34
N GLN A 16 41.11 -26.83 9.40
CA GLN A 16 40.66 -25.99 8.25
C GLN A 16 39.76 -26.78 7.32
N ASP A 17 40.07 -28.05 7.04
CA ASP A 17 39.21 -28.91 6.21
C ASP A 17 37.84 -29.15 6.86
N LEU A 18 37.80 -29.31 8.16
CA LEU A 18 36.53 -29.45 8.91
C LEU A 18 35.70 -28.16 8.91
N GLU A 19 36.35 -27.01 9.01
CA GLU A 19 35.65 -25.72 8.95
C GLU A 19 35.08 -25.45 7.54
N GLN A 20 35.87 -25.74 6.51
CA GLN A 20 35.40 -25.66 5.13
C GLN A 20 34.23 -26.61 4.87
N LEU A 21 34.27 -27.82 5.40
CA LEU A 21 33.17 -28.78 5.28
C LEU A 21 31.90 -28.27 5.97
N ARG A 22 32.04 -27.66 7.16
CA ARG A 22 30.90 -27.01 7.85
C ARG A 22 30.29 -25.89 7.06
N GLN A 23 31.11 -25.00 6.48
CA GLN A 23 30.64 -23.91 5.63
C GLN A 23 29.89 -24.46 4.42
N ASN A 24 30.44 -25.44 3.72
CA ASN A 24 29.80 -26.06 2.58
C ASN A 24 28.47 -26.74 2.94
N LEU A 25 28.37 -27.37 4.12
CA LEU A 25 27.11 -27.95 4.62
C LEU A 25 26.08 -26.88 4.91
N GLN A 26 26.47 -25.76 5.51
CA GLN A 26 25.56 -24.63 5.74
C GLN A 26 25.07 -24.02 4.42
N GLU A 27 25.94 -23.89 3.43
CA GLU A 27 25.54 -23.42 2.10
C GLU A 27 24.55 -24.39 1.42
N LEU A 28 24.76 -25.70 1.58
CA LEU A 28 23.81 -26.70 1.06
C LEU A 28 22.46 -26.62 1.74
N ASP A 29 22.42 -26.48 3.05
CA ASP A 29 21.16 -26.30 3.81
C ASP A 29 20.42 -25.05 3.35
N VAL A 30 21.11 -23.93 3.10
CA VAL A 30 20.54 -22.70 2.56
C VAL A 30 19.97 -22.91 1.16
N LEU A 31 20.69 -23.62 0.29
CA LEU A 31 20.24 -23.93 -1.06
C LEU A 31 19.04 -24.87 -1.08
N GLU A 32 19.03 -25.88 -0.20
CA GLU A 32 17.90 -26.80 -0.07
C GLU A 32 16.62 -26.05 0.37
N ASN A 33 16.72 -25.19 1.39
CA ASN A 33 15.60 -24.37 1.82
C ASN A 33 15.10 -23.43 0.71
N ARG A 34 15.99 -22.80 -0.06
CA ARG A 34 15.61 -21.97 -1.21
C ARG A 34 14.92 -22.76 -2.31
N LEU A 35 15.33 -24.00 -2.55
CA LEU A 35 14.68 -24.88 -3.53
C LEU A 35 13.28 -25.28 -3.06
N LEU A 36 13.11 -25.58 -1.78
CA LEU A 36 11.80 -25.87 -1.20
C LEU A 36 10.87 -24.65 -1.29
N ASP A 37 11.37 -23.47 -0.93
CA ASP A 37 10.61 -22.21 -1.06
C ASP A 37 10.20 -21.94 -2.51
N LEU A 38 11.11 -22.16 -3.46
CA LEU A 38 10.83 -21.99 -4.89
C LEU A 38 9.81 -23.01 -5.39
N SER A 39 9.92 -24.28 -4.98
CA SER A 39 8.94 -25.32 -5.34
C SER A 39 7.55 -24.95 -4.83
N TRP A 40 7.45 -24.58 -3.55
CA TRP A 40 6.18 -24.11 -2.99
C TRP A 40 5.63 -22.88 -3.73
N PHE A 41 6.49 -21.92 -4.04
CA PHE A 41 6.14 -20.73 -4.78
C PHE A 41 5.59 -21.06 -6.18
N LEU A 42 6.22 -22.00 -6.90
CA LEU A 42 5.78 -22.44 -8.22
C LEU A 42 4.47 -23.25 -8.19
N ASP A 43 4.26 -24.02 -7.12
CA ASP A 43 3.04 -24.82 -6.94
C ASP A 43 1.83 -23.97 -6.52
N PHE A 44 2.09 -22.83 -5.85
CA PHE A 44 1.03 -21.99 -5.27
C PHE A 44 0.52 -20.91 -6.23
N TYR A 45 1.37 -20.41 -7.14
CA TYR A 45 0.99 -19.30 -8.02
C TYR A 45 0.85 -19.75 -9.46
N ASP A 46 -0.20 -19.26 -10.14
CA ASP A 46 -0.48 -19.56 -11.54
C ASP A 46 0.15 -18.56 -12.51
N HIS A 47 0.41 -17.33 -12.03
CA HIS A 47 0.91 -16.24 -12.85
C HIS A 47 2.28 -15.74 -12.38
N PHE A 48 3.25 -15.79 -13.28
CA PHE A 48 4.63 -15.38 -13.01
C PHE A 48 5.08 -14.32 -14.02
N TRP A 49 5.98 -13.44 -13.57
CA TRP A 49 6.69 -12.51 -14.45
C TRP A 49 8.05 -12.14 -13.87
N LEU A 50 8.96 -11.68 -14.75
CA LEU A 50 10.25 -11.12 -14.34
C LEU A 50 10.12 -9.61 -14.27
N GLU A 51 10.54 -9.04 -13.14
CA GLU A 51 10.67 -7.62 -12.93
C GLU A 51 12.14 -7.24 -12.90
N GLU A 52 12.51 -6.26 -13.72
CA GLU A 52 13.85 -5.70 -13.71
C GLU A 52 13.89 -4.51 -12.74
N ASP A 53 14.79 -4.58 -11.77
CA ASP A 53 15.07 -3.46 -10.88
C ASP A 53 16.39 -2.81 -11.33
N PRO A 54 16.37 -1.61 -11.91
CA PRO A 54 17.56 -0.90 -12.35
C PRO A 54 18.28 -0.26 -11.16
N ALA A 55 18.87 -1.05 -10.28
CA ALA A 55 19.68 -0.54 -9.17
C ALA A 55 21.14 -0.41 -9.55
N ASP A 56 21.70 0.78 -9.41
CA ASP A 56 23.15 1.10 -9.38
C ASP A 56 24.01 0.53 -10.52
N GLY A 57 23.49 0.45 -11.74
CA GLY A 57 24.26 0.03 -12.92
C GLY A 57 24.34 -1.48 -13.16
N GLU A 58 23.74 -2.29 -12.31
CA GLU A 58 23.52 -3.71 -12.52
C GLU A 58 22.00 -3.99 -12.59
N SER A 59 21.56 -4.63 -13.66
CA SER A 59 20.16 -5.09 -13.75
C SER A 59 19.95 -6.27 -12.80
N ARG A 60 19.09 -6.08 -11.81
CA ARG A 60 18.61 -7.15 -10.94
C ARG A 60 17.26 -7.61 -11.42
N TYR A 61 17.07 -8.93 -11.49
CA TYR A 61 15.80 -9.52 -11.89
C TYR A 61 15.14 -10.19 -10.70
N HIS A 62 13.88 -9.86 -10.47
CA HIS A 62 13.04 -10.48 -9.46
C HIS A 62 11.98 -11.35 -10.15
N LEU A 63 11.90 -12.62 -9.77
CA LEU A 63 10.75 -13.44 -10.12
C LEU A 63 9.58 -13.03 -9.22
N ARG A 64 8.53 -12.52 -9.83
CA ARG A 64 7.28 -12.16 -9.15
C ARG A 64 6.19 -13.17 -9.50
N ALA A 65 5.28 -13.37 -8.58
CA ALA A 65 4.10 -14.18 -8.80
C ALA A 65 2.89 -13.57 -8.12
N SER A 66 1.72 -13.83 -8.68
CA SER A 66 0.44 -13.46 -8.07
C SER A 66 -0.63 -14.47 -8.48
N GLN A 67 -1.56 -14.72 -7.61
CA GLN A 67 -2.87 -15.22 -8.00
C GLN A 67 -3.65 -14.02 -8.51
N LEU A 68 -3.95 -14.02 -9.80
CA LEU A 68 -4.74 -12.95 -10.42
C LEU A 68 -6.23 -13.27 -10.40
N ASP A 69 -6.57 -14.54 -10.28
CA ASP A 69 -7.93 -14.95 -9.98
C ASP A 69 -8.31 -14.42 -8.61
N LEU A 70 -9.46 -13.78 -8.54
CA LEU A 70 -10.04 -13.33 -7.28
C LEU A 70 -10.01 -14.52 -6.32
N LEU A 71 -9.32 -14.32 -5.22
CA LEU A 71 -9.09 -15.33 -4.21
C LEU A 71 -10.41 -16.04 -3.89
N ASP A 72 -10.49 -17.31 -4.22
CA ASP A 72 -11.46 -18.18 -3.60
C ASP A 72 -11.08 -18.36 -2.13
N LEU A 73 -11.28 -17.27 -1.36
CA LEU A 73 -11.00 -17.25 0.07
C LEU A 73 -11.81 -18.31 0.80
N ALA A 74 -13.00 -18.64 0.27
CA ALA A 74 -13.85 -19.67 0.80
C ALA A 74 -13.17 -21.04 0.79
N SER A 75 -12.37 -21.35 -0.23
CA SER A 75 -11.61 -22.61 -0.31
C SER A 75 -10.43 -22.68 0.67
N LEU A 76 -9.89 -21.54 1.06
CA LEU A 76 -8.76 -21.44 1.99
C LEU A 76 -9.18 -21.47 3.47
N LEU A 77 -10.45 -21.17 3.75
CA LEU A 77 -10.95 -21.16 5.11
C LEU A 77 -11.37 -22.58 5.53
N PRO A 78 -11.02 -23.00 6.76
CA PRO A 78 -11.52 -24.28 7.27
C PRO A 78 -13.05 -24.26 7.28
N GLN A 79 -13.69 -25.45 7.15
CA GLN A 79 -15.15 -25.61 7.19
C GLN A 79 -15.76 -25.28 8.57
N THR A 80 -15.58 -24.04 9.00
CA THR A 80 -16.04 -23.47 10.25
C THR A 80 -16.91 -22.24 9.95
N LYS A 81 -17.72 -21.84 10.92
CA LYS A 81 -18.48 -20.59 10.79
C LYS A 81 -17.50 -19.42 10.74
N THR A 82 -17.51 -18.71 9.62
CA THR A 82 -16.66 -17.54 9.39
C THR A 82 -17.50 -16.28 9.48
N PHE A 83 -17.00 -15.25 10.15
CA PHE A 83 -17.60 -13.92 10.22
C PHE A 83 -16.66 -12.92 9.57
N CYS A 84 -17.12 -12.27 8.50
CA CYS A 84 -16.42 -11.18 7.85
C CYS A 84 -17.07 -9.86 8.21
N ILE A 85 -16.28 -8.89 8.63
CA ILE A 85 -16.76 -7.54 8.98
C ILE A 85 -15.97 -6.54 8.12
N SER A 86 -16.71 -5.71 7.39
CA SER A 86 -16.13 -4.64 6.58
C SER A 86 -17.05 -3.42 6.59
N ALA A 87 -16.48 -2.25 6.38
CA ALA A 87 -17.25 -1.03 6.15
C ALA A 87 -17.87 -1.00 4.74
N THR A 88 -17.37 -1.82 3.82
CA THR A 88 -17.76 -1.87 2.40
C THR A 88 -17.98 -3.31 1.98
N LEU A 89 -19.13 -3.89 2.36
CA LEU A 89 -19.51 -5.25 1.96
C LEU A 89 -20.12 -5.28 0.56
N SER A 90 -20.85 -4.24 0.17
CA SER A 90 -21.44 -4.09 -1.16
C SER A 90 -20.62 -3.15 -2.01
N ILE A 91 -20.06 -3.64 -3.13
CA ILE A 91 -19.31 -2.83 -4.10
C ILE A 91 -20.28 -2.12 -5.03
N SER A 92 -21.38 -2.78 -5.36
CA SER A 92 -22.47 -2.20 -6.15
C SER A 92 -23.80 -2.91 -5.79
N LYS A 93 -24.90 -2.45 -6.36
CA LYS A 93 -26.22 -3.11 -6.17
C LYS A 93 -26.26 -4.59 -6.62
N ARG A 94 -25.26 -5.04 -7.38
CA ARG A 94 -25.21 -6.39 -7.97
C ARG A 94 -23.98 -7.19 -7.56
N VAL A 95 -22.99 -6.55 -6.96
CA VAL A 95 -21.72 -7.18 -6.63
C VAL A 95 -21.42 -6.90 -5.17
N ASN A 96 -21.33 -7.94 -4.39
CA ASN A 96 -20.92 -7.89 -2.99
C ASN A 96 -19.57 -8.59 -2.80
N LEU A 97 -18.92 -8.30 -1.69
CA LEU A 97 -17.59 -8.84 -1.38
C LEU A 97 -17.63 -10.36 -1.15
N ALA A 98 -18.72 -10.91 -0.66
CA ALA A 98 -18.83 -12.34 -0.40
C ALA A 98 -18.82 -13.16 -1.69
N ASP A 99 -19.55 -12.72 -2.73
CA ASP A 99 -19.51 -13.34 -4.06
C ASP A 99 -18.11 -13.29 -4.66
N LEU A 100 -17.41 -12.14 -4.52
CA LEU A 100 -16.05 -11.97 -5.02
C LEU A 100 -15.03 -12.86 -4.29
N LEU A 101 -15.30 -13.22 -3.05
CA LEU A 101 -14.43 -14.09 -2.24
C LEU A 101 -14.81 -15.56 -2.33
N GLY A 102 -15.74 -15.94 -3.23
CA GLY A 102 -16.12 -17.32 -3.50
C GLY A 102 -17.08 -17.94 -2.48
N PHE A 103 -17.76 -17.16 -1.63
CA PHE A 103 -18.75 -17.70 -0.70
C PHE A 103 -20.06 -17.95 -1.42
N GLU A 104 -20.50 -19.21 -1.49
CA GLU A 104 -21.78 -19.60 -2.09
C GLU A 104 -22.96 -19.47 -1.11
N ASP A 105 -22.73 -19.82 0.16
CA ASP A 105 -23.73 -19.81 1.24
C ASP A 105 -23.32 -18.79 2.31
N PHE A 106 -23.92 -17.61 2.29
CA PHE A 106 -23.67 -16.56 3.28
C PHE A 106 -24.94 -15.78 3.63
N THR A 107 -24.92 -15.18 4.81
CA THR A 107 -25.91 -14.18 5.23
C THR A 107 -25.20 -12.85 5.36
N MET A 108 -25.71 -11.82 4.73
CA MET A 108 -25.14 -10.48 4.79
C MET A 108 -26.12 -9.53 5.50
N ASP A 109 -25.64 -8.91 6.57
CA ASP A 109 -26.37 -7.90 7.30
C ASP A 109 -25.66 -6.55 7.11
N GLU A 110 -26.33 -5.60 6.51
CA GLU A 110 -25.83 -4.23 6.35
C GLU A 110 -26.52 -3.29 7.34
N LEU A 111 -25.73 -2.65 8.16
CA LEU A 111 -26.25 -1.59 9.02
C LEU A 111 -26.33 -0.29 8.20
N PRO A 112 -27.49 0.39 8.22
CA PRO A 112 -27.63 1.65 7.51
C PRO A 112 -26.62 2.67 8.05
N SER A 113 -25.84 3.25 7.13
CA SER A 113 -24.91 4.34 7.47
C SER A 113 -25.71 5.55 7.96
N ARG A 114 -25.52 5.92 9.22
CA ARG A 114 -26.13 7.14 9.76
C ARG A 114 -25.50 8.42 9.20
N ARG A 115 -24.30 8.32 8.59
CA ARG A 115 -23.50 9.46 8.09
C ARG A 115 -23.68 9.76 6.60
N SER A 116 -24.20 8.84 5.80
CA SER A 116 -24.30 9.00 4.34
C SER A 116 -25.23 10.17 3.91
N GLN A 117 -26.07 10.67 4.81
CA GLN A 117 -26.97 11.79 4.52
C GLN A 117 -26.33 13.18 4.74
N GLN A 118 -25.08 13.25 5.17
CA GLN A 118 -24.39 14.48 5.55
C GLN A 118 -23.13 14.73 4.72
N GLN A 119 -22.91 13.98 3.65
CA GLN A 119 -21.77 14.20 2.76
C GLN A 119 -22.23 14.97 1.53
N GLU A 120 -21.57 16.08 1.27
CA GLU A 120 -21.70 16.84 0.02
C GLU A 120 -20.41 16.65 -0.78
N ILE A 121 -20.54 16.28 -2.04
CA ILE A 121 -19.41 16.09 -2.96
C ILE A 121 -19.43 17.19 -4.00
N PHE A 122 -18.35 17.96 -4.06
CA PHE A 122 -18.14 19.00 -5.03
C PHE A 122 -17.09 18.54 -6.05
N LEU A 123 -17.48 18.48 -7.31
CA LEU A 123 -16.55 18.30 -8.42
C LEU A 123 -16.27 19.69 -9.00
N LEU A 124 -15.02 20.11 -8.90
CA LEU A 124 -14.60 21.40 -9.42
C LEU A 124 -14.33 21.24 -10.92
N GLU A 125 -15.04 22.01 -11.72
CA GLU A 125 -14.87 22.10 -13.17
C GLU A 125 -13.99 23.31 -13.51
N ASP A 126 -13.48 23.37 -14.73
CA ASP A 126 -12.63 24.47 -15.23
C ASP A 126 -11.29 24.66 -14.48
N LEU A 127 -10.77 23.62 -13.86
CA LEU A 127 -9.44 23.62 -13.25
C LEU A 127 -8.36 23.22 -14.27
N PRO A 128 -7.10 23.66 -14.07
CA PRO A 128 -6.00 23.15 -14.88
C PRO A 128 -5.84 21.62 -14.68
N ASP A 129 -5.47 20.91 -15.73
CA ASP A 129 -5.15 19.52 -15.61
C ASP A 129 -3.86 19.36 -14.78
N LEU A 130 -4.03 18.97 -13.53
CA LEU A 130 -2.91 18.80 -12.59
C LEU A 130 -1.88 17.76 -13.07
N VAL A 131 -2.24 16.90 -14.02
CA VAL A 131 -1.30 15.90 -14.58
C VAL A 131 -0.32 16.55 -15.55
N GLU A 132 -0.70 17.62 -16.21
CA GLU A 132 0.13 18.36 -17.16
C GLU A 132 1.06 19.37 -16.48
N LEU A 133 0.77 19.73 -15.23
CA LEU A 133 1.60 20.64 -14.45
C LEU A 133 2.82 19.94 -13.87
N ASP A 134 3.92 20.66 -13.75
CA ASP A 134 5.07 20.17 -12.99
C ASP A 134 4.78 20.17 -11.47
N LEU A 135 5.68 19.58 -10.68
CA LEU A 135 5.48 19.42 -9.25
C LEU A 135 5.35 20.75 -8.50
N ALA A 136 6.08 21.77 -8.92
CA ALA A 136 6.06 23.10 -8.29
C ALA A 136 4.77 23.85 -8.65
N GLU A 137 4.34 23.75 -9.90
CA GLU A 137 3.07 24.33 -10.37
C GLU A 137 1.87 23.68 -9.68
N GLN A 138 1.88 22.34 -9.52
CA GLN A 138 0.85 21.63 -8.75
C GLN A 138 0.79 22.11 -7.30
N ALA A 139 1.95 22.26 -6.66
CA ALA A 139 2.03 22.73 -5.27
C ALA A 139 1.54 24.19 -5.15
N ALA A 140 1.90 25.06 -6.09
CA ALA A 140 1.47 26.46 -6.11
C ALA A 140 -0.06 26.56 -6.26
N PHE A 141 -0.62 25.84 -7.22
CA PHE A 141 -2.08 25.80 -7.43
C PHE A 141 -2.82 25.32 -6.17
N LEU A 142 -2.33 24.23 -5.54
CA LEU A 142 -2.95 23.71 -4.31
C LEU A 142 -2.81 24.66 -3.13
N ALA A 143 -1.68 25.37 -3.02
CA ALA A 143 -1.48 26.36 -1.96
C ALA A 143 -2.49 27.51 -2.07
N ASP A 144 -2.70 28.05 -3.27
CA ASP A 144 -3.67 29.12 -3.51
C ASP A 144 -5.10 28.64 -3.23
N PHE A 145 -5.45 27.43 -3.67
CA PHE A 145 -6.75 26.82 -3.39
C PHE A 145 -6.99 26.61 -1.88
N ILE A 146 -5.95 26.20 -1.13
CA ILE A 146 -6.03 26.02 0.33
C ILE A 146 -6.24 27.36 1.02
N GLU A 147 -5.57 28.42 0.60
CA GLU A 147 -5.76 29.76 1.17
C GLU A 147 -7.23 30.19 1.07
N GLU A 148 -7.89 29.91 -0.03
CA GLU A 148 -9.33 30.18 -0.19
C GLU A 148 -10.18 29.29 0.74
N CYS A 149 -9.84 28.01 0.88
CA CYS A 149 -10.56 27.09 1.76
C CYS A 149 -10.41 27.43 3.26
N LEU A 150 -9.26 27.96 3.68
CA LEU A 150 -9.02 28.33 5.09
C LEU A 150 -9.96 29.42 5.60
N VAL A 151 -10.54 30.23 4.72
CA VAL A 151 -11.55 31.25 5.05
C VAL A 151 -12.83 30.63 5.63
N LEU A 152 -13.09 29.35 5.34
CA LEU A 152 -14.27 28.64 5.81
C LEU A 152 -14.20 28.26 7.29
N ASP A 153 -13.05 28.44 7.93
CA ASP A 153 -12.81 28.15 9.36
C ASP A 153 -13.20 26.71 9.77
N GLN A 154 -13.00 25.77 8.86
CA GLN A 154 -13.26 24.35 9.06
C GLN A 154 -11.94 23.54 8.97
N PRO A 155 -11.83 22.43 9.69
CA PRO A 155 -10.70 21.52 9.52
C PRO A 155 -10.62 21.02 8.08
N ILE A 156 -9.42 21.03 7.51
CA ILE A 156 -9.15 20.64 6.11
C ILE A 156 -8.19 19.47 6.10
N LEU A 157 -8.57 18.39 5.44
CA LEU A 157 -7.74 17.22 5.18
C LEU A 157 -7.44 17.13 3.68
N LEU A 158 -6.18 17.27 3.30
CA LEU A 158 -5.72 16.97 1.94
C LEU A 158 -5.19 15.55 1.86
N LEU A 159 -5.75 14.75 0.95
CA LEU A 159 -5.33 13.39 0.69
C LEU A 159 -4.53 13.29 -0.61
N PHE A 160 -3.26 12.94 -0.48
CA PHE A 160 -2.33 12.81 -1.59
C PHE A 160 -2.12 11.35 -2.00
N THR A 161 -1.90 11.15 -3.29
CA THR A 161 -1.36 9.90 -3.85
C THR A 161 0.16 9.94 -4.01
N SER A 162 0.76 11.14 -3.91
CA SER A 162 2.18 11.40 -4.10
C SER A 162 2.81 12.02 -2.85
N LYS A 163 3.81 11.33 -2.27
CA LYS A 163 4.62 11.87 -1.17
C LYS A 163 5.44 13.09 -1.60
N ALA A 164 5.88 13.11 -2.86
CA ALA A 164 6.64 14.23 -3.40
C ALA A 164 5.80 15.50 -3.47
N LEU A 165 4.54 15.41 -3.92
CA LEU A 165 3.63 16.55 -3.96
C LEU A 165 3.27 17.03 -2.56
N LEU A 166 3.02 16.12 -1.62
CA LEU A 166 2.79 16.46 -0.21
C LEU A 166 3.99 17.26 0.36
N ALA A 167 5.21 16.78 0.13
CA ALA A 167 6.41 17.45 0.63
C ALA A 167 6.62 18.83 -0.03
N SER A 168 6.43 18.93 -1.35
CA SER A 168 6.54 20.18 -2.09
C SER A 168 5.54 21.22 -1.60
N LEU A 169 4.29 20.83 -1.44
CA LEU A 169 3.24 21.71 -0.91
C LEU A 169 3.54 22.11 0.54
N SER A 170 3.97 21.17 1.39
CA SER A 170 4.31 21.47 2.78
C SER A 170 5.41 22.53 2.88
N SER A 171 6.46 22.44 2.04
CA SER A 171 7.53 23.44 1.99
C SER A 171 7.01 24.82 1.56
N LEU A 172 6.15 24.86 0.55
CA LEU A 172 5.57 26.10 0.05
C LEU A 172 4.64 26.76 1.08
N LEU A 173 3.85 25.96 1.82
CA LEU A 173 2.99 26.47 2.89
C LEU A 173 3.82 27.06 4.06
N ASP A 174 4.97 26.45 4.39
CA ASP A 174 5.93 27.02 5.35
C ASP A 174 6.47 28.37 4.89
N GLU A 175 6.84 28.50 3.60
CA GLU A 175 7.29 29.76 3.00
C GLU A 175 6.22 30.85 3.03
N LYS A 176 4.97 30.47 2.83
CA LYS A 176 3.81 31.37 2.92
C LYS A 176 3.40 31.66 4.39
N GLY A 177 3.97 30.99 5.39
CA GLY A 177 3.63 31.13 6.80
C GLY A 177 2.28 30.52 7.16
N LEU A 178 1.77 29.59 6.37
CA LEU A 178 0.51 28.90 6.60
C LEU A 178 0.71 27.67 7.50
N GLY A 179 0.13 27.75 8.71
CA GLY A 179 0.24 26.67 9.70
C GLY A 179 -0.46 25.40 9.23
N HIS A 180 0.27 24.28 9.22
CA HIS A 180 -0.26 22.98 8.81
C HIS A 180 0.47 21.83 9.51
N LEU A 181 -0.17 20.67 9.53
CA LEU A 181 0.45 19.39 9.89
C LEU A 181 0.69 18.58 8.61
N ALA A 182 1.85 17.97 8.50
CA ALA A 182 2.20 17.12 7.38
C ALA A 182 2.67 15.74 7.85
N GLN A 183 2.08 14.69 7.33
CA GLN A 183 2.54 13.32 7.57
C GLN A 183 4.00 13.17 7.12
N TYR A 184 4.78 12.38 7.84
CA TYR A 184 6.23 12.17 7.71
C TYR A 184 7.11 13.31 8.23
N ARG A 185 6.70 14.58 8.12
CA ARG A 185 7.42 15.71 8.70
C ARG A 185 7.11 15.86 10.20
N ASP A 186 5.84 15.89 10.54
CA ASP A 186 5.36 16.19 11.90
C ASP A 186 5.07 14.95 12.74
N GLY A 187 5.29 13.77 12.16
CA GLY A 187 5.17 12.49 12.83
C GLY A 187 4.54 11.38 11.96
N SER A 188 4.38 10.23 12.60
CA SER A 188 3.64 9.12 12.01
C SER A 188 2.14 9.45 11.86
N GLU A 189 1.42 8.65 11.09
CA GLU A 189 -0.04 8.75 10.90
C GLU A 189 -0.79 8.99 12.20
N MET A 190 -0.59 8.13 13.20
CA MET A 190 -1.28 8.23 14.49
C MET A 190 -0.94 9.53 15.24
N VAL A 191 0.28 10.02 15.11
CA VAL A 191 0.74 11.24 15.79
C VAL A 191 0.08 12.46 15.16
N VAL A 192 0.18 12.61 13.81
CA VAL A 192 -0.41 13.77 13.12
C VAL A 192 -1.94 13.78 13.21
N LYS A 193 -2.57 12.59 13.18
CA LYS A 193 -4.01 12.46 13.41
C LYS A 193 -4.43 13.03 14.76
N LYS A 194 -3.77 12.59 15.86
CA LYS A 194 -4.08 13.07 17.21
C LYS A 194 -3.84 14.56 17.38
N ARG A 195 -2.81 15.10 16.77
CA ARG A 195 -2.50 16.54 16.81
C ARG A 195 -3.57 17.34 16.07
N PHE A 196 -4.01 16.87 14.91
CA PHE A 196 -5.08 17.47 14.12
C PHE A 196 -6.41 17.42 14.87
N GLU A 197 -6.78 16.30 15.50
CA GLU A 197 -7.98 16.16 16.33
C GLU A 197 -8.00 17.09 17.56
N ARG A 198 -6.82 17.48 18.06
CA ARG A 198 -6.68 18.46 19.15
C ARG A 198 -6.75 19.91 18.67
N GLY A 199 -6.90 20.13 17.37
CA GLY A 199 -6.94 21.47 16.80
C GLY A 199 -5.58 22.19 16.79
N GLU A 200 -4.45 21.45 16.79
CA GLU A 200 -3.14 22.08 16.71
C GLU A 200 -2.91 22.77 15.35
N SER A 201 -3.61 22.33 14.32
CA SER A 201 -3.70 23.00 13.02
C SER A 201 -5.05 22.75 12.39
N GLN A 202 -5.51 23.70 11.59
CA GLN A 202 -6.71 23.57 10.76
C GLN A 202 -6.44 22.72 9.51
N LEU A 203 -5.20 22.56 9.09
CA LEU A 203 -4.81 21.88 7.85
C LEU A 203 -3.95 20.66 8.14
N LEU A 204 -4.32 19.51 7.57
CA LEU A 204 -3.57 18.26 7.59
C LEU A 204 -3.29 17.79 6.16
N LEU A 205 -2.02 17.58 5.84
CA LEU A 205 -1.54 16.95 4.62
C LEU A 205 -1.22 15.48 4.89
N ALA A 206 -1.90 14.56 4.21
CA ALA A 206 -1.79 13.14 4.48
C ALA A 206 -1.82 12.28 3.19
N THR A 207 -1.35 11.03 3.29
CA THR A 207 -1.32 10.04 2.20
C THR A 207 -1.39 8.62 2.77
N GLY A 208 -1.43 7.61 1.91
CA GLY A 208 -1.37 6.20 2.31
C GLY A 208 -2.55 5.79 3.18
N ALA A 209 -2.29 5.38 4.42
CA ALA A 209 -3.30 4.84 5.30
C ALA A 209 -4.44 5.82 5.66
N PHE A 210 -4.27 7.12 5.43
CA PHE A 210 -5.38 8.08 5.57
C PHE A 210 -6.47 7.93 4.49
N TRP A 211 -6.21 7.18 3.41
CA TRP A 211 -7.23 6.82 2.42
C TRP A 211 -8.20 5.75 2.93
N GLU A 212 -7.78 4.96 3.93
CA GLU A 212 -8.53 3.81 4.41
C GLU A 212 -8.83 3.93 5.91
N GLY A 213 -10.10 4.06 6.26
CA GLY A 213 -10.59 3.82 7.62
C GLY A 213 -10.15 4.79 8.71
N VAL A 214 -9.71 6.00 8.38
CA VAL A 214 -9.40 7.01 9.39
C VAL A 214 -10.69 7.72 9.82
N ASP A 215 -11.09 7.52 11.07
CA ASP A 215 -12.21 8.25 11.70
C ASP A 215 -11.67 9.40 12.55
N PHE A 216 -12.17 10.60 12.32
CA PHE A 216 -11.91 11.80 13.11
C PHE A 216 -13.06 12.03 14.08
N ALA A 217 -13.09 11.26 15.16
CA ALA A 217 -14.21 11.21 16.10
C ALA A 217 -14.54 12.55 16.82
N SER A 218 -13.56 13.45 16.89
CA SER A 218 -13.70 14.75 17.59
C SER A 218 -14.19 15.88 16.69
N GLN A 219 -14.34 15.66 15.38
CA GLN A 219 -14.71 16.72 14.44
C GLN A 219 -16.07 16.43 13.79
N GLU A 220 -17.00 17.36 13.94
CA GLU A 220 -18.33 17.23 13.35
C GLU A 220 -18.34 17.44 11.83
N GLN A 221 -17.47 18.32 11.34
CA GLN A 221 -17.33 18.62 9.93
C GLN A 221 -15.85 18.71 9.54
N ILE A 222 -15.49 18.12 8.41
CA ILE A 222 -14.15 18.19 7.81
C ILE A 222 -14.32 18.45 6.31
N ILE A 223 -13.56 19.38 5.79
CA ILE A 223 -13.40 19.56 4.36
C ILE A 223 -12.31 18.58 3.89
N GLN A 224 -12.69 17.62 3.05
CA GLN A 224 -11.72 16.70 2.46
C GLN A 224 -11.42 17.13 1.03
N VAL A 225 -10.16 17.39 0.75
CA VAL A 225 -9.68 17.76 -0.58
C VAL A 225 -8.89 16.59 -1.16
N ILE A 226 -9.28 16.17 -2.35
CA ILE A 226 -8.65 15.08 -3.09
C ILE A 226 -8.15 15.65 -4.42
N PRO A 227 -6.86 16.02 -4.51
CA PRO A 227 -6.32 16.58 -5.75
C PRO A 227 -6.28 15.58 -6.89
N ARG A 228 -6.12 14.29 -6.55
CA ARG A 228 -6.04 13.19 -7.51
C ARG A 228 -6.57 11.90 -6.90
N LEU A 229 -7.39 11.19 -7.66
CA LEU A 229 -7.88 9.87 -7.23
C LEU A 229 -6.76 8.84 -7.15
N PRO A 230 -6.83 7.89 -6.18
CA PRO A 230 -5.80 6.87 -5.94
C PRO A 230 -5.89 5.73 -6.95
N PHE A 231 -5.70 6.03 -8.24
CA PHE A 231 -5.57 4.97 -9.24
C PHE A 231 -4.22 4.28 -9.11
N ASP A 232 -4.22 2.98 -9.35
CA ASP A 232 -3.00 2.20 -9.42
C ASP A 232 -2.04 2.75 -10.48
N ASN A 233 -0.75 2.66 -10.19
CA ASN A 233 0.27 3.11 -11.12
C ASN A 233 0.29 2.21 -12.36
N PRO A 234 -0.06 2.72 -13.56
CA PRO A 234 -0.07 1.91 -14.78
C PRO A 234 1.32 1.39 -15.19
N ARG A 235 2.38 1.90 -14.57
CA ARG A 235 3.76 1.41 -14.79
C ARG A 235 4.12 0.27 -13.84
N ASP A 236 3.33 0.04 -12.79
CA ASP A 236 3.53 -1.08 -11.88
C ASP A 236 3.43 -2.41 -12.64
N SER A 237 4.34 -3.34 -12.33
CA SER A 237 4.42 -4.62 -13.01
C SER A 237 3.20 -5.51 -12.76
N LEU A 238 2.67 -5.48 -11.54
CA LEU A 238 1.45 -6.20 -11.17
C LEU A 238 0.23 -5.64 -11.90
N VAL A 239 0.08 -4.31 -11.92
CA VAL A 239 -1.04 -3.63 -12.62
C VAL A 239 -1.01 -3.92 -14.11
N LYS A 240 0.19 -3.91 -14.74
CA LYS A 240 0.35 -4.32 -16.14
C LYS A 240 -0.07 -5.77 -16.37
N LYS A 241 0.31 -6.66 -15.46
CA LYS A 241 -0.03 -8.09 -15.57
C LYS A 241 -1.53 -8.31 -15.40
N ILE A 242 -2.17 -7.70 -14.40
CA ILE A 242 -3.62 -7.73 -14.20
C ILE A 242 -4.35 -7.23 -15.46
N ASN A 243 -3.96 -6.07 -15.97
CA ASN A 243 -4.58 -5.50 -17.18
C ASN A 243 -4.38 -6.37 -18.42
N HIS A 244 -3.26 -7.11 -18.51
CA HIS A 244 -3.01 -8.04 -19.61
C HIS A 244 -3.97 -9.23 -19.52
N VAL A 245 -4.08 -9.87 -18.37
CA VAL A 245 -4.99 -11.01 -18.14
C VAL A 245 -6.44 -10.62 -18.37
N LEU A 246 -6.90 -9.50 -17.83
CA LEU A 246 -8.27 -9.00 -18.02
C LEU A 246 -8.61 -8.71 -19.50
N ARG A 247 -7.60 -8.41 -20.33
CA ARG A 247 -7.80 -8.21 -21.78
C ARG A 247 -7.84 -9.51 -22.57
N GLU A 248 -7.21 -10.56 -22.08
CA GLU A 248 -7.20 -11.88 -22.74
C GLU A 248 -8.47 -12.68 -22.41
N GLU A 249 -9.08 -12.44 -21.25
CA GLU A 249 -10.27 -13.14 -20.78
C GLU A 249 -11.60 -12.44 -21.15
N GLY A 250 -11.59 -11.18 -21.57
CA GLY A 250 -12.76 -10.37 -21.93
C GLY A 250 -12.93 -10.18 -23.41
#